data_bd5277167b1520590cc3b6d6f13649ce
#
_entry.id   bd5277167b1520590cc3b6d6f13649ce
#
_cell.length_a   1.000
_cell.length_b   1.000
_cell.length_c   1.000
_cell.angle_alpha   90.00
_cell.angle_beta   90.00
_cell.angle_gamma   90.00
#
_symmetry.space_group_name_H-M   'P 1'
#
loop_
_entity.id
_entity.type
_entity.pdbx_description
1 polymer ?
#
loop_
_entity_poly.entity_id
_entity_poly.type
_entity_poly.pdbx_seq_one_letter_code
_entity_poly.pdbx_strand_id
1 'polypeptide(L)'
;MGRGHAFGVREVTINEGRLEADVFVENLGGHKLPTAYPSRRVWLHVTVRDGAGRKVFESGALRPDGSIQGNPNDADPATFEPHHDEIRANNQVQIYESILGDANGAATTGLLTAVRYLKDNRLLPHGFEKRSEERV
;
A
#
# COMPACT_ATOMS: atom_id res chain seq x y z
N MET A 1 -3.40 -9.86 -21.39
CA MET A 1 -2.64 -8.71 -21.61
C MET A 1 -2.44 -7.84 -20.38
N GLY A 2 -1.27 -7.80 -19.92
CA GLY A 2 -0.94 -7.24 -18.63
C GLY A 2 -0.96 -5.73 -18.53
N ARG A 3 -2.09 -5.12 -18.74
CA ARG A 3 -2.23 -3.67 -18.61
C ARG A 3 -2.89 -3.24 -17.33
N GLY A 4 -2.76 -4.07 -16.28
CA GLY A 4 -3.42 -3.78 -15.03
C GLY A 4 -2.91 -2.53 -14.32
N HIS A 5 -1.64 -2.18 -14.50
CA HIS A 5 -1.05 -1.06 -13.77
C HIS A 5 0.22 -0.57 -14.42
N ALA A 6 0.59 0.67 -14.10
CA ALA A 6 1.89 1.26 -14.41
C ALA A 6 2.48 1.83 -13.12
N PHE A 7 3.80 1.75 -12.96
CA PHE A 7 4.47 2.30 -11.80
C PHE A 7 5.89 2.71 -12.15
N GLY A 8 6.45 3.58 -11.34
CA GLY A 8 7.83 4.03 -11.53
C GLY A 8 8.24 5.06 -10.50
N VAL A 9 9.46 5.52 -10.65
CA VAL A 9 10.04 6.55 -9.81
C VAL A 9 10.38 7.75 -10.68
N ARG A 10 10.10 8.94 -10.18
CA ARG A 10 10.42 10.19 -10.89
C ARG A 10 10.79 11.28 -9.89
N GLU A 11 11.36 12.38 -10.41
CA GLU A 11 11.71 13.53 -9.59
C GLU A 11 12.63 13.18 -8.43
N VAL A 12 13.64 12.35 -8.68
CA VAL A 12 14.64 11.99 -7.68
C VAL A 12 15.54 13.19 -7.44
N THR A 13 15.61 13.65 -6.19
CA THR A 13 16.47 14.75 -5.78
C THR A 13 17.28 14.38 -4.56
N ILE A 14 18.51 14.91 -4.49
CA ILE A 14 19.36 14.79 -3.31
C ILE A 14 19.75 16.21 -2.91
N ASN A 15 19.39 16.59 -1.69
CA ASN A 15 19.65 17.91 -1.18
C ASN A 15 20.03 17.81 0.30
N GLU A 16 21.20 18.36 0.66
CA GLU A 16 21.70 18.35 2.03
C GLU A 16 21.75 16.96 2.66
N GLY A 17 22.18 15.96 1.87
CA GLY A 17 22.26 14.57 2.32
C GLY A 17 20.92 13.86 2.42
N ARG A 18 19.85 14.48 1.95
CA ARG A 18 18.51 13.92 1.99
C ARG A 18 18.07 13.54 0.57
N LEU A 19 17.64 12.29 0.43
CA LEU A 19 17.07 11.80 -0.83
C LEU A 19 15.55 11.92 -0.77
N GLU A 20 14.98 12.50 -1.82
CA GLU A 20 13.54 12.53 -2.03
C GLU A 20 13.25 12.00 -3.42
N ALA A 21 12.21 11.19 -3.52
CA ALA A 21 11.76 10.63 -4.79
C ALA A 21 10.26 10.47 -4.78
N ASP A 22 9.63 10.72 -5.93
CA ASP A 22 8.21 10.45 -6.12
C ASP A 22 8.05 9.06 -6.71
N VAL A 23 7.23 8.26 -6.06
CA VAL A 23 6.81 6.95 -6.57
C VAL A 23 5.38 7.08 -7.06
N PHE A 24 5.14 6.73 -8.30
CA PHE A 24 3.78 6.76 -8.83
C PHE A 24 3.28 5.34 -9.14
N VAL A 25 1.99 5.15 -8.92
CA VAL A 25 1.31 3.90 -9.27
C VAL A 25 -0.02 4.28 -9.89
N GLU A 26 -0.31 3.70 -11.05
CA GLU A 26 -1.52 3.97 -11.78
C GLU A 26 -2.21 2.66 -12.14
N ASN A 27 -3.51 2.59 -11.87
CA ASN A 27 -4.32 1.45 -12.26
C ASN A 27 -4.91 1.71 -13.64
N LEU A 28 -4.43 0.97 -14.64
CA LEU A 28 -4.88 1.10 -16.03
C LEU A 28 -6.02 0.13 -16.36
N GLY A 29 -6.43 -0.69 -15.42
CA GLY A 29 -7.53 -1.63 -15.60
C GLY A 29 -8.91 -1.00 -15.40
N GLY A 30 -9.95 -1.77 -15.63
CA GLY A 30 -11.34 -1.35 -15.50
C GLY A 30 -11.92 -1.52 -14.11
N HIS A 31 -11.18 -2.08 -13.17
CA HIS A 31 -11.61 -2.37 -11.81
C HIS A 31 -10.62 -1.80 -10.79
N LYS A 32 -11.06 -1.63 -9.56
CA LYS A 32 -10.17 -1.26 -8.47
C LYS A 32 -9.04 -2.29 -8.31
N LEU A 33 -7.87 -1.83 -7.93
CA LEU A 33 -6.72 -2.69 -7.68
C LEU A 33 -6.34 -2.61 -6.21
N PRO A 34 -6.26 -3.71 -5.45
CA PRO A 34 -6.67 -5.06 -5.80
C PRO A 34 -8.20 -5.22 -5.91
N THR A 35 -8.62 -6.21 -6.67
CA THR A 35 -10.05 -6.52 -6.86
C THR A 35 -10.46 -7.70 -6.00
N ALA A 36 -11.77 -7.98 -5.98
CA ALA A 36 -12.39 -9.13 -5.35
C ALA A 36 -12.31 -9.10 -3.82
N TYR A 37 -11.82 -10.16 -3.20
CA TYR A 37 -11.92 -10.34 -1.75
C TYR A 37 -11.11 -9.32 -0.96
N PRO A 38 -11.61 -8.88 0.22
CA PRO A 38 -10.90 -7.91 1.06
C PRO A 38 -9.52 -8.37 1.53
N SER A 39 -9.24 -9.67 1.51
CA SER A 39 -7.93 -10.19 1.89
C SER A 39 -6.83 -9.95 0.87
N ARG A 40 -7.18 -9.50 -0.34
CA ARG A 40 -6.20 -9.21 -1.38
C ARG A 40 -5.52 -7.88 -1.12
N ARG A 41 -4.23 -7.85 -1.41
CA ARG A 41 -3.43 -6.64 -1.22
C ARG A 41 -2.38 -6.51 -2.32
N VAL A 42 -2.05 -5.26 -2.63
CA VAL A 42 -0.94 -4.87 -3.50
C VAL A 42 -0.11 -3.90 -2.70
N TRP A 43 1.21 -4.07 -2.69
CA TRP A 43 2.06 -3.17 -1.91
C TRP A 43 3.29 -2.76 -2.71
N LEU A 44 3.93 -1.69 -2.23
CA LEU A 44 5.16 -1.18 -2.83
C LEU A 44 6.36 -1.75 -2.08
N HIS A 45 7.24 -2.41 -2.81
CA HIS A 45 8.54 -2.81 -2.31
C HIS A 45 9.57 -1.82 -2.86
N VAL A 46 10.08 -0.95 -2.01
CA VAL A 46 10.98 0.12 -2.39
C VAL A 46 12.36 -0.16 -1.83
N THR A 47 13.37 -0.11 -2.69
CA THR A 47 14.77 -0.30 -2.31
C THR A 47 15.59 0.88 -2.81
N VAL A 48 16.44 1.42 -1.95
CA VAL A 48 17.41 2.45 -2.33
C VAL A 48 18.81 1.86 -2.15
N ARG A 49 19.63 1.96 -3.19
CA ARG A 49 21.00 1.47 -3.16
C ARG A 49 21.98 2.62 -3.41
N ASP A 50 23.14 2.54 -2.79
CA ASP A 50 24.21 3.49 -3.03
C ASP A 50 25.00 3.16 -4.32
N GLY A 51 26.00 3.97 -4.65
CA GLY A 51 26.81 3.76 -5.85
C GLY A 51 27.61 2.45 -5.85
N ALA A 52 27.82 1.86 -4.69
CA ALA A 52 28.49 0.56 -4.56
C ALA A 52 27.49 -0.62 -4.62
N GLY A 53 26.22 -0.35 -4.80
CA GLY A 53 25.17 -1.36 -4.86
C GLY A 53 24.67 -1.82 -3.50
N ARG A 54 25.10 -1.19 -2.41
CA ARG A 54 24.64 -1.53 -1.06
C ARG A 54 23.26 -0.96 -0.80
N LYS A 55 22.43 -1.74 -0.18
CA LYS A 55 21.09 -1.33 0.21
C LYS A 55 21.16 -0.39 1.41
N VAL A 56 20.76 0.86 1.21
CA VAL A 56 20.75 1.89 2.27
C VAL A 56 19.36 2.13 2.85
N PHE A 57 18.32 1.70 2.14
CA PHE A 57 16.94 1.79 2.60
C PHE A 57 16.10 0.72 1.92
N GLU A 58 15.15 0.16 2.67
CA GLU A 58 14.18 -0.78 2.10
C GLU A 58 12.86 -0.66 2.85
N SER A 59 11.77 -0.60 2.09
CA SER A 59 10.39 -0.60 2.59
C SER A 59 9.61 -1.69 1.89
N GLY A 60 8.81 -2.45 2.65
CA GLY A 60 7.90 -3.42 2.07
C GLY A 60 8.54 -4.73 1.61
N ALA A 61 9.66 -5.12 2.18
CA ALA A 61 10.29 -6.39 1.84
C ALA A 61 9.39 -7.56 2.21
N LEU A 62 9.32 -8.55 1.32
CA LEU A 62 8.60 -9.79 1.58
C LEU A 62 9.52 -10.75 2.35
N ARG A 63 9.06 -11.22 3.50
CA ARG A 63 9.79 -12.20 4.30
C ARG A 63 9.49 -13.63 3.83
N PRO A 64 10.37 -14.59 4.17
CA PRO A 64 10.14 -15.99 3.77
C PRO A 64 8.82 -16.59 4.27
N ASP A 65 8.29 -16.10 5.37
CA ASP A 65 7.00 -16.56 5.92
C ASP A 65 5.79 -15.93 5.23
N GLY A 66 6.02 -15.10 4.22
CA GLY A 66 4.94 -14.41 3.49
C GLY A 66 4.50 -13.09 4.10
N SER A 67 5.06 -12.68 5.23
CA SER A 67 4.75 -11.38 5.82
C SER A 67 5.49 -10.26 5.10
N ILE A 68 4.92 -9.07 5.19
CA ILE A 68 5.51 -7.85 4.62
C ILE A 68 6.15 -7.06 5.74
N GLN A 69 7.42 -6.72 5.58
CA GLN A 69 8.12 -5.88 6.54
C GLN A 69 7.36 -4.57 6.75
N GLY A 70 7.06 -4.26 8.01
CA GLY A 70 6.34 -3.04 8.37
C GLY A 70 4.83 -3.18 8.42
N ASN A 71 4.27 -4.31 8.04
CA ASN A 71 2.83 -4.52 8.07
C ASN A 71 2.40 -5.15 9.41
N PRO A 72 1.75 -4.41 10.31
CA PRO A 72 1.34 -4.95 11.60
C PRO A 72 0.23 -6.00 11.47
N ASN A 73 -0.57 -5.94 10.42
CA ASN A 73 -1.67 -6.87 10.20
C ASN A 73 -1.20 -8.32 10.05
N ASP A 74 0.02 -8.53 9.57
CA ASP A 74 0.56 -9.88 9.41
C ASP A 74 0.83 -10.56 10.77
N ALA A 75 1.08 -9.79 11.82
CA ALA A 75 1.30 -10.31 13.17
C ALA A 75 0.03 -10.26 14.02
N ASP A 76 -0.82 -9.25 13.79
CA ASP A 76 -2.04 -9.03 14.57
C ASP A 76 -3.17 -8.61 13.64
N PRO A 77 -4.11 -9.51 13.36
CA PRO A 77 -5.23 -9.21 12.44
C PRO A 77 -6.11 -8.03 12.86
N ALA A 78 -6.04 -7.61 14.12
CA ALA A 78 -6.82 -6.46 14.61
C ALA A 78 -6.18 -5.12 14.23
N THR A 79 -4.97 -5.13 13.72
CA THR A 79 -4.23 -3.93 13.32
C THR A 79 -4.05 -3.91 11.81
N PHE A 80 -3.66 -2.76 11.27
CA PHE A 80 -3.36 -2.61 9.85
C PHE A 80 -2.45 -1.41 9.64
N GLU A 81 -1.71 -1.44 8.52
CA GLU A 81 -0.86 -0.32 8.13
C GLU A 81 -1.73 0.77 7.49
N PRO A 82 -1.62 2.02 7.94
CA PRO A 82 -2.41 3.10 7.34
C PRO A 82 -1.93 3.43 5.93
N HIS A 83 -2.74 4.19 5.19
CA HIS A 83 -2.30 4.77 3.94
C HIS A 83 -1.20 5.81 4.21
N HIS A 84 -0.14 5.76 3.41
CA HIS A 84 0.96 6.72 3.49
C HIS A 84 0.99 7.60 2.25
N ASP A 85 0.99 8.90 2.46
CA ASP A 85 1.32 9.85 1.39
C ASP A 85 2.83 9.98 1.23
N GLU A 86 3.56 9.65 2.28
CA GLU A 86 5.00 9.77 2.34
C GLU A 86 5.58 8.68 3.23
N ILE A 87 6.63 8.03 2.78
CA ILE A 87 7.34 7.00 3.54
C ILE A 87 8.71 7.54 3.92
N ARG A 88 9.01 7.55 5.23
CA ARG A 88 10.24 8.10 5.79
C ARG A 88 11.07 7.08 6.56
N ALA A 89 10.53 5.92 6.83
CA ALA A 89 11.18 4.91 7.66
C ALA A 89 10.96 3.52 7.10
N ASN A 90 11.87 2.61 7.40
CA ASN A 90 11.81 1.24 6.90
C ASN A 90 10.73 0.38 7.56
N ASN A 91 10.11 0.87 8.63
CA ASN A 91 8.96 0.22 9.25
C ASN A 91 7.61 0.71 8.71
N GLN A 92 7.64 1.55 7.69
CA GLN A 92 6.45 1.99 6.98
C GLN A 92 6.40 1.29 5.63
N VAL A 93 5.22 0.89 5.19
CA VAL A 93 5.02 0.29 3.87
C VAL A 93 3.69 0.77 3.30
N GLN A 94 3.67 1.08 2.01
CA GLN A 94 2.43 1.45 1.34
C GLN A 94 1.75 0.20 0.82
N ILE A 95 0.58 -0.10 1.39
CA ILE A 95 -0.23 -1.24 1.00
C ILE A 95 -1.58 -0.74 0.51
N TYR A 96 -1.96 -1.15 -0.68
CA TYR A 96 -3.26 -0.86 -1.27
C TYR A 96 -4.18 -2.04 -0.98
N GLU A 97 -5.23 -1.80 -0.21
CA GLU A 97 -6.09 -2.86 0.30
C GLU A 97 -7.40 -2.28 0.83
N SER A 98 -8.34 -3.15 1.12
CA SER A 98 -9.49 -2.80 1.92
C SER A 98 -9.45 -3.55 3.24
N ILE A 99 -9.66 -2.84 4.32
CA ILE A 99 -9.75 -3.41 5.67
C ILE A 99 -11.18 -3.21 6.16
N LEU A 100 -11.86 -4.30 6.49
CA LEU A 100 -13.23 -4.26 6.97
C LEU A 100 -13.26 -4.19 8.48
N GLY A 101 -14.25 -3.49 9.02
CA GLY A 101 -14.50 -3.40 10.45
C GLY A 101 -15.81 -4.07 10.80
N ASP A 102 -15.85 -4.71 11.98
CA ASP A 102 -17.07 -5.28 12.54
C ASP A 102 -17.88 -4.23 13.31
N ALA A 103 -18.98 -4.65 13.92
CA ALA A 103 -19.86 -3.76 14.69
C ALA A 103 -19.16 -3.13 15.90
N ASN A 104 -18.09 -3.73 16.41
CA ASN A 104 -17.30 -3.21 17.51
C ASN A 104 -16.15 -2.30 17.07
N GLY A 105 -15.98 -2.11 15.76
CA GLY A 105 -14.91 -1.29 15.21
C GLY A 105 -13.57 -2.01 15.06
N ALA A 106 -13.52 -3.31 15.29
CA ALA A 106 -12.30 -4.10 15.12
C ALA A 106 -12.16 -4.58 13.66
N ALA A 107 -10.93 -4.69 13.19
CA ALA A 107 -10.65 -5.23 11.86
C ALA A 107 -11.12 -6.69 11.77
N THR A 108 -11.75 -7.05 10.65
CA THR A 108 -12.26 -8.40 10.42
C THR A 108 -12.09 -8.80 8.96
N THR A 109 -11.86 -10.08 8.73
CA THR A 109 -11.91 -10.68 7.40
C THR A 109 -13.22 -11.41 7.13
N GLY A 110 -14.11 -11.46 8.12
CA GLY A 110 -15.40 -12.14 8.00
C GLY A 110 -16.41 -11.27 7.27
N LEU A 111 -16.84 -11.70 6.08
CA LEU A 111 -17.79 -10.94 5.28
C LEU A 111 -19.15 -10.81 5.97
N LEU A 112 -19.54 -11.82 6.76
CA LEU A 112 -20.81 -11.80 7.48
C LEU A 112 -20.81 -10.88 8.70
N THR A 113 -19.62 -10.55 9.24
CA THR A 113 -19.48 -9.67 10.39
C THR A 113 -19.07 -8.26 10.02
N ALA A 114 -18.69 -8.04 8.78
CA ALA A 114 -18.23 -6.75 8.30
C ALA A 114 -19.40 -5.78 8.17
N VAL A 115 -19.28 -4.59 8.74
CA VAL A 115 -20.31 -3.55 8.67
C VAL A 115 -19.79 -2.25 8.03
N ARG A 116 -18.47 -2.09 7.90
CA ARG A 116 -17.89 -0.89 7.29
C ARG A 116 -16.44 -1.13 6.86
N TYR A 117 -15.90 -0.21 6.08
CA TYR A 117 -14.47 -0.17 5.80
C TYR A 117 -13.75 0.66 6.86
N LEU A 118 -12.66 0.10 7.41
CA LEU A 118 -11.71 0.84 8.25
C LEU A 118 -10.63 1.49 7.38
N LYS A 119 -10.32 0.87 6.25
CA LYS A 119 -9.37 1.37 5.26
C LYS A 119 -9.84 0.93 3.88
N ASP A 120 -9.81 1.81 2.93
CA ASP A 120 -10.01 1.47 1.52
C ASP A 120 -9.21 2.44 0.67
N ASN A 121 -7.94 2.10 0.44
CA ASN A 121 -7.06 2.86 -0.43
C ASN A 121 -6.77 2.12 -1.73
N ARG A 122 -7.64 1.21 -2.13
CA ARG A 122 -7.49 0.53 -3.42
C ARG A 122 -7.41 1.54 -4.55
N LEU A 123 -6.55 1.26 -5.52
CA LEU A 123 -6.36 2.13 -6.66
C LEU A 123 -7.61 2.12 -7.55
N LEU A 124 -8.10 3.31 -7.85
CA LEU A 124 -9.29 3.47 -8.69
C LEU A 124 -8.98 3.12 -10.14
N PRO A 125 -9.99 2.67 -10.91
CA PRO A 125 -9.82 2.44 -12.33
C PRO A 125 -9.37 3.72 -13.04
N HIS A 126 -8.66 3.54 -14.16
CA HIS A 126 -8.19 4.67 -14.96
C HIS A 126 -9.34 5.62 -15.33
N GLY A 127 -9.13 6.91 -15.10
CA GLY A 127 -10.11 7.93 -15.40
C GLY A 127 -11.21 8.10 -14.36
N PHE A 128 -11.18 7.32 -13.28
CA PHE A 128 -12.17 7.40 -12.20
C PHE A 128 -11.60 8.13 -10.99
N GLU A 129 -12.45 8.92 -10.30
CA GLU A 129 -12.04 9.63 -9.08
C GLU A 129 -13.05 9.43 -7.97
N LYS A 130 -12.56 9.27 -6.73
CA LYS A 130 -13.42 9.28 -5.56
C LYS A 130 -13.90 10.69 -5.27
N ARG A 131 -15.12 10.79 -4.78
CA ARG A 131 -15.60 12.04 -4.20
C ARG A 131 -14.79 12.36 -2.95
N SER A 132 -14.69 13.63 -2.62
CA SER A 132 -13.89 14.06 -1.48
C SER A 132 -14.35 13.44 -0.16
N GLU A 133 -15.64 13.25 0.01
CA GLU A 133 -16.21 12.61 1.20
C GLU A 133 -15.94 11.11 1.30
N GLU A 134 -15.49 10.50 0.22
CA GLU A 134 -15.15 9.06 0.18
C GLU A 134 -13.65 8.82 0.33
N ARG A 135 -12.87 9.89 0.35
CA ARG A 135 -11.42 9.79 0.50
C ARG A 135 -11.08 9.58 1.96
N VAL A 136 -10.31 8.56 2.21
CA VAL A 136 -9.92 8.16 3.55
C VAL A 136 -8.41 8.24 3.70
#